data_b3f787b7271c9724906f0feab9da3f32
#
_entry.id   b3f787b7271c9724906f0feab9da3f32
#
_cell.length_a   1.000
_cell.length_b   1.000
_cell.length_c   1.000
_cell.angle_alpha   90.00
_cell.angle_beta   90.00
_cell.angle_gamma   90.00
#
_symmetry.space_group_name_H-M   'P 1'
#
loop_
_entity.id
_entity.type
_entity.pdbx_description
1 polymer ?
#
loop_
_entity_poly.entity_id
_entity_poly.type
_entity_poly.pdbx_seq_one_letter_code
_entity_poly.pdbx_strand_id
1 'polypeptide(L)'
;MTVHTLGKNITFVRPTYFIISGFIGIPNIKYYYVFLFFVYIVSVVGNTAVMAVICLDYNLRTPKYIAVFNLAFADLCSSSALVPKVLDIFLFNHRYIPYNDCLTFLFFCYTCLSMQALNLVVLSYDRLIAIIFPLHYQVKVTHRFMLSLIAFFWVLTIIAVLITVGLITRLSFCKSVVINSYFCDHGQIYRLACNNYTPNLVMAILLPLLILWLPLVFIICTYLCIGYALSKVATIQERVKALKTCTAHLSLVVIYFILLLITFILMEKMHPNARIINLSLTSVFPPMLNPIIYVLQTQEIKESVKKLFKFRVLSRITVKQSL
;
A
#
# COMPACT_ATOMS: atom_id res chain seq x y z
N MET A 1 15.87 -29.26 8.12
CA MET A 1 15.88 -28.45 9.36
C MET A 1 17.31 -28.25 9.80
N THR A 2 17.77 -27.03 9.85
CA THR A 2 19.09 -26.70 10.39
C THR A 2 18.96 -26.39 11.89
N VAL A 3 19.74 -27.09 12.72
CA VAL A 3 19.79 -26.87 14.18
C VAL A 3 20.99 -25.98 14.47
N HIS A 4 20.78 -24.80 15.02
CA HIS A 4 21.85 -23.90 15.46
C HIS A 4 21.89 -23.88 16.99
N THR A 5 23.05 -24.20 17.57
CA THR A 5 23.31 -24.08 19.02
C THR A 5 23.93 -22.71 19.32
N LEU A 6 23.23 -21.90 20.09
CA LEU A 6 23.77 -20.66 20.65
C LEU A 6 23.87 -20.82 22.17
N GLY A 7 25.06 -20.91 22.70
CA GLY A 7 25.46 -20.97 24.11
C GLY A 7 24.45 -21.50 25.14
N LYS A 8 24.76 -22.64 25.76
CA LYS A 8 23.94 -23.39 26.75
C LYS A 8 22.52 -23.79 26.28
N ASN A 9 22.45 -24.92 25.56
CA ASN A 9 21.25 -25.77 25.36
C ASN A 9 19.96 -25.15 24.80
N ILE A 10 20.02 -24.07 24.05
CA ILE A 10 18.86 -23.60 23.27
C ILE A 10 19.10 -24.02 21.81
N THR A 11 18.47 -25.12 21.40
CA THR A 11 18.45 -25.53 20.00
C THR A 11 17.36 -24.77 19.26
N PHE A 12 17.74 -23.82 18.40
CA PHE A 12 16.82 -23.16 17.48
C PHE A 12 16.54 -24.06 16.26
N VAL A 13 15.26 -24.40 16.06
CA VAL A 13 14.84 -25.16 14.89
C VAL A 13 14.31 -24.16 13.85
N ARG A 14 15.08 -23.92 12.81
CA ARG A 14 14.69 -23.12 11.64
C ARG A 14 14.27 -24.03 10.49
N PRO A 15 13.11 -23.82 9.88
CA PRO A 15 12.73 -24.54 8.68
C PRO A 15 13.59 -24.06 7.51
N THR A 16 13.91 -24.93 6.58
CA THR A 16 14.56 -24.56 5.32
C THR A 16 13.61 -23.78 4.41
N TYR A 17 12.33 -24.10 4.48
CA TYR A 17 11.26 -23.47 3.70
C TYR A 17 9.94 -23.44 4.47
N PHE A 18 9.06 -22.57 4.03
CA PHE A 18 7.63 -22.58 4.38
C PHE A 18 6.81 -23.07 3.19
N ILE A 19 5.62 -23.58 3.46
CA ILE A 19 4.63 -24.01 2.47
C ILE A 19 3.46 -23.04 2.53
N ILE A 20 3.15 -22.39 1.42
CA ILE A 20 1.97 -21.53 1.31
C ILE A 20 0.78 -22.37 0.87
N SER A 21 -0.27 -22.46 1.72
CA SER A 21 -1.47 -23.26 1.41
C SER A 21 -2.33 -22.63 0.32
N GLY A 22 -2.48 -21.31 0.33
CA GLY A 22 -3.37 -20.58 -0.57
C GLY A 22 -4.83 -20.95 -0.39
N PHE A 23 -5.58 -20.89 -1.48
CA PHE A 23 -6.98 -21.26 -1.50
C PHE A 23 -7.20 -22.77 -1.39
N ILE A 24 -8.23 -23.15 -0.64
CA ILE A 24 -8.57 -24.55 -0.38
C ILE A 24 -9.94 -24.84 -1.03
N GLY A 25 -10.00 -25.85 -1.91
CA GLY A 25 -11.26 -26.41 -2.43
C GLY A 25 -12.06 -25.49 -3.35
N ILE A 26 -11.47 -24.43 -3.93
CA ILE A 26 -12.16 -23.58 -4.91
C ILE A 26 -11.91 -24.15 -6.32
N PRO A 27 -12.98 -24.58 -7.03
CA PRO A 27 -12.84 -25.02 -8.42
C PRO A 27 -12.41 -23.84 -9.32
N ASN A 28 -11.57 -24.13 -10.30
CA ASN A 28 -11.13 -23.15 -11.31
C ASN A 28 -10.46 -21.88 -10.77
N ILE A 29 -9.83 -21.94 -9.61
CA ILE A 29 -9.15 -20.80 -8.94
C ILE A 29 -8.11 -20.12 -9.86
N LYS A 30 -7.60 -20.79 -10.88
CA LYS A 30 -6.68 -20.22 -11.87
C LYS A 30 -7.21 -18.95 -12.55
N TYR A 31 -8.53 -18.84 -12.74
CA TYR A 31 -9.13 -17.62 -13.30
C TYR A 31 -8.98 -16.42 -12.38
N TYR A 32 -9.00 -16.64 -11.07
CA TYR A 32 -8.73 -15.58 -10.09
C TYR A 32 -7.28 -15.09 -10.18
N TYR A 33 -6.32 -15.98 -10.38
CA TYR A 33 -4.91 -15.58 -10.55
C TYR A 33 -4.69 -14.82 -11.87
N VAL A 34 -5.38 -15.23 -12.95
CA VAL A 34 -5.38 -14.48 -14.22
C VAL A 34 -5.97 -13.08 -14.02
N PHE A 35 -7.08 -12.97 -13.28
CA PHE A 35 -7.66 -11.68 -12.92
C PHE A 35 -6.65 -10.81 -12.12
N LEU A 36 -5.97 -11.36 -11.12
CA LEU A 36 -4.93 -10.65 -10.36
C LEU A 36 -3.78 -10.15 -11.27
N PHE A 37 -3.41 -10.95 -12.26
CA PHE A 37 -2.41 -10.54 -13.26
C PHE A 37 -2.85 -9.31 -14.05
N PHE A 38 -4.08 -9.27 -14.55
CA PHE A 38 -4.59 -8.10 -15.27
C PHE A 38 -4.66 -6.87 -14.37
N VAL A 39 -5.14 -7.01 -13.13
CA VAL A 39 -5.16 -5.92 -12.15
C VAL A 39 -3.75 -5.38 -11.89
N TYR A 40 -2.75 -6.27 -11.79
CA TYR A 40 -1.35 -5.91 -11.65
C TYR A 40 -0.83 -5.11 -12.84
N ILE A 41 -1.09 -5.54 -14.07
CA ILE A 41 -0.67 -4.80 -15.29
C ILE A 41 -1.28 -3.39 -15.30
N VAL A 42 -2.57 -3.25 -14.98
CA VAL A 42 -3.23 -1.94 -14.88
C VAL A 42 -2.57 -1.08 -13.81
N SER A 43 -2.24 -1.65 -12.65
CA SER A 43 -1.53 -0.96 -11.57
C SER A 43 -0.16 -0.46 -12.04
N VAL A 44 0.66 -1.33 -12.64
CA VAL A 44 2.01 -0.98 -13.12
C VAL A 44 1.95 0.14 -14.16
N VAL A 45 1.12 -0.03 -15.18
CA VAL A 45 0.98 0.97 -16.26
C VAL A 45 0.45 2.28 -15.71
N GLY A 46 -0.59 2.24 -14.87
CA GLY A 46 -1.23 3.43 -14.32
C GLY A 46 -0.30 4.23 -13.40
N ASN A 47 0.34 3.58 -12.44
CA ASN A 47 1.24 4.25 -11.51
C ASN A 47 2.50 4.78 -12.21
N THR A 48 3.08 4.01 -13.13
CA THR A 48 4.20 4.48 -13.95
C THR A 48 3.81 5.70 -14.79
N ALA A 49 2.60 5.70 -15.38
CA ALA A 49 2.10 6.85 -16.15
C ALA A 49 1.92 8.09 -15.27
N VAL A 50 1.33 7.95 -14.08
CA VAL A 50 1.18 9.07 -13.12
C VAL A 50 2.53 9.63 -12.73
N MET A 51 3.50 8.77 -12.37
CA MET A 51 4.86 9.20 -12.02
C MET A 51 5.54 9.93 -13.19
N ALA A 52 5.43 9.38 -14.41
CA ALA A 52 6.00 10.00 -15.61
C ALA A 52 5.37 11.38 -15.90
N VAL A 53 4.05 11.51 -15.79
CA VAL A 53 3.34 12.78 -15.98
C VAL A 53 3.81 13.84 -14.98
N ILE A 54 3.94 13.48 -13.70
CA ILE A 54 4.42 14.39 -12.64
C ILE A 54 5.87 14.83 -12.90
N CYS A 55 6.74 13.93 -13.39
CA CYS A 55 8.12 14.28 -13.71
C CYS A 55 8.23 15.18 -14.94
N LEU A 56 7.41 14.95 -15.99
CA LEU A 56 7.52 15.60 -17.27
C LEU A 56 6.83 16.97 -17.32
N ASP A 57 5.74 17.18 -16.59
CA ASP A 57 5.04 18.47 -16.56
C ASP A 57 5.54 19.34 -15.39
N TYR A 58 6.19 20.45 -15.74
CA TYR A 58 6.69 21.41 -14.76
C TYR A 58 5.59 21.97 -13.84
N ASN A 59 4.35 22.12 -14.34
CA ASN A 59 3.23 22.64 -13.57
C ASN A 59 2.81 21.71 -12.41
N LEU A 60 3.17 20.43 -12.46
CA LEU A 60 2.90 19.44 -11.41
C LEU A 60 4.02 19.36 -10.37
N ARG A 61 5.04 20.21 -10.42
CA ARG A 61 6.12 20.25 -9.42
C ARG A 61 5.70 21.03 -8.18
N THR A 62 4.63 20.61 -7.53
CA THR A 62 4.14 21.22 -6.27
C THR A 62 4.24 20.21 -5.12
N PRO A 63 4.25 20.67 -3.84
CA PRO A 63 4.31 19.78 -2.68
C PRO A 63 3.23 18.69 -2.68
N LYS A 64 2.01 19.01 -3.13
CA LYS A 64 0.90 18.07 -3.30
C LYS A 64 1.31 16.88 -4.19
N TYR A 65 1.95 17.13 -5.34
CA TYR A 65 2.31 16.07 -6.27
C TYR A 65 3.53 15.25 -5.86
N ILE A 66 4.34 15.73 -4.90
CA ILE A 66 5.35 14.90 -4.25
C ILE A 66 4.67 13.74 -3.49
N ALA A 67 3.60 14.04 -2.75
CA ALA A 67 2.84 13.00 -2.05
C ALA A 67 2.13 12.04 -3.01
N VAL A 68 1.56 12.56 -4.12
CA VAL A 68 0.95 11.72 -5.17
C VAL A 68 1.98 10.82 -5.85
N PHE A 69 3.16 11.35 -6.16
CA PHE A 69 4.28 10.58 -6.71
C PHE A 69 4.72 9.46 -5.76
N ASN A 70 4.87 9.78 -4.47
CA ASN A 70 5.26 8.80 -3.48
C ASN A 70 4.20 7.71 -3.27
N LEU A 71 2.90 8.05 -3.35
CA LEU A 71 1.82 7.06 -3.32
C LEU A 71 1.91 6.13 -4.55
N ALA A 72 2.05 6.69 -5.75
CA ALA A 72 2.20 5.90 -6.97
C ALA A 72 3.45 4.99 -6.92
N PHE A 73 4.55 5.47 -6.33
CA PHE A 73 5.76 4.67 -6.11
C PHE A 73 5.51 3.52 -5.11
N ALA A 74 4.87 3.79 -3.97
CA ALA A 74 4.52 2.76 -2.98
C ALA A 74 3.56 1.72 -3.57
N ASP A 75 2.58 2.14 -4.39
CA ASP A 75 1.63 1.27 -5.10
C ASP A 75 2.34 0.36 -6.11
N LEU A 76 3.27 0.92 -6.89
CA LEU A 76 4.08 0.17 -7.85
C LEU A 76 4.94 -0.88 -7.15
N CYS A 77 5.63 -0.49 -6.07
CA CYS A 77 6.46 -1.39 -5.28
C CYS A 77 5.63 -2.49 -4.61
N SER A 78 4.48 -2.16 -4.01
CA SER A 78 3.58 -3.10 -3.35
C SER A 78 3.05 -4.16 -4.32
N SER A 79 2.48 -3.73 -5.44
CA SER A 79 1.93 -4.64 -6.43
C SER A 79 3.01 -5.50 -7.10
N SER A 80 4.22 -4.94 -7.35
CA SER A 80 5.35 -5.66 -7.95
C SER A 80 6.04 -6.62 -6.98
N ALA A 81 6.04 -6.33 -5.68
CA ALA A 81 6.54 -7.27 -4.68
C ALA A 81 5.58 -8.46 -4.49
N LEU A 82 4.27 -8.22 -4.50
CA LEU A 82 3.28 -9.23 -4.15
C LEU A 82 2.86 -10.09 -5.34
N VAL A 83 2.33 -9.48 -6.41
CA VAL A 83 1.61 -10.22 -7.45
C VAL A 83 2.47 -11.20 -8.21
N PRO A 84 3.69 -10.85 -8.70
CA PRO A 84 4.55 -11.81 -9.41
C PRO A 84 4.87 -13.03 -8.55
N LYS A 85 5.13 -12.83 -7.23
CA LYS A 85 5.43 -13.93 -6.32
C LYS A 85 4.21 -14.82 -6.06
N VAL A 86 3.02 -14.23 -5.91
CA VAL A 86 1.76 -14.98 -5.76
C VAL A 86 1.48 -15.81 -7.01
N LEU A 87 1.70 -15.25 -8.19
CA LEU A 87 1.54 -15.98 -9.46
C LEU A 87 2.56 -17.13 -9.60
N ASP A 88 3.82 -16.90 -9.23
CA ASP A 88 4.85 -17.94 -9.19
C ASP A 88 4.44 -19.11 -8.29
N ILE A 89 3.97 -18.80 -7.07
CA ILE A 89 3.55 -19.82 -6.11
C ILE A 89 2.37 -20.67 -6.62
N PHE A 90 1.36 -20.05 -7.24
CA PHE A 90 0.09 -20.72 -7.48
C PHE A 90 -0.16 -21.12 -8.94
N LEU A 91 0.32 -20.35 -9.91
CA LEU A 91 0.22 -20.75 -11.33
C LEU A 91 1.28 -21.80 -11.71
N PHE A 92 2.50 -21.64 -11.19
CA PHE A 92 3.61 -22.58 -11.45
C PHE A 92 3.76 -23.64 -10.35
N ASN A 93 2.90 -23.61 -9.33
CA ASN A 93 2.86 -24.56 -8.20
C ASN A 93 4.14 -24.60 -7.37
N HIS A 94 4.88 -23.47 -7.30
CA HIS A 94 6.08 -23.32 -6.47
C HIS A 94 5.72 -22.95 -5.03
N ARG A 95 4.96 -23.80 -4.33
CA ARG A 95 4.41 -23.55 -2.98
C ARG A 95 5.47 -23.53 -1.88
N TYR A 96 6.67 -24.00 -2.16
CA TYR A 96 7.78 -24.02 -1.21
C TYR A 96 8.56 -22.72 -1.32
N ILE A 97 8.55 -21.91 -0.26
CA ILE A 97 9.31 -20.65 -0.20
C ILE A 97 10.46 -20.82 0.78
N PRO A 98 11.72 -20.60 0.37
CA PRO A 98 12.87 -20.58 1.28
C PRO A 98 12.62 -19.61 2.45
N TYR A 99 13.11 -19.96 3.63
CA TYR A 99 12.89 -19.17 4.86
C TYR A 99 13.26 -17.70 4.68
N ASN A 100 14.45 -17.40 4.16
CA ASN A 100 14.91 -16.03 3.97
C ASN A 100 14.08 -15.26 2.92
N ASP A 101 13.67 -15.93 1.84
CA ASP A 101 12.83 -15.32 0.79
C ASP A 101 11.45 -14.95 1.35
N CYS A 102 10.90 -15.78 2.24
CA CYS A 102 9.65 -15.51 2.92
C CYS A 102 9.75 -14.25 3.82
N LEU A 103 10.85 -14.09 4.58
CA LEU A 103 11.08 -12.90 5.39
C LEU A 103 11.30 -11.64 4.55
N THR A 104 12.02 -11.75 3.44
CA THR A 104 12.22 -10.66 2.47
C THR A 104 10.89 -10.24 1.83
N PHE A 105 10.08 -11.22 1.43
CA PHE A 105 8.75 -10.99 0.88
C PHE A 105 7.84 -10.28 1.88
N LEU A 106 7.81 -10.74 3.13
CA LEU A 106 7.10 -10.10 4.22
C LEU A 106 7.54 -8.65 4.41
N PHE A 107 8.86 -8.41 4.45
CA PHE A 107 9.42 -7.07 4.62
C PHE A 107 8.91 -6.09 3.56
N PHE A 108 9.02 -6.43 2.28
CA PHE A 108 8.58 -5.55 1.21
C PHE A 108 7.06 -5.33 1.21
N CYS A 109 6.26 -6.40 1.40
CA CYS A 109 4.80 -6.28 1.43
C CYS A 109 4.32 -5.38 2.58
N TYR A 110 4.82 -5.59 3.78
CA TYR A 110 4.39 -4.79 4.95
C TYR A 110 4.88 -3.35 4.89
N THR A 111 6.11 -3.12 4.41
CA THR A 111 6.66 -1.77 4.24
C THR A 111 5.83 -0.96 3.24
N CYS A 112 5.55 -1.51 2.08
CA CYS A 112 4.78 -0.80 1.05
C CYS A 112 3.32 -0.58 1.48
N LEU A 113 2.66 -1.58 2.07
CA LEU A 113 1.30 -1.45 2.58
C LEU A 113 1.20 -0.36 3.66
N SER A 114 2.16 -0.30 4.58
CA SER A 114 2.22 0.73 5.61
C SER A 114 2.41 2.13 4.99
N MET A 115 3.28 2.25 3.99
CA MET A 115 3.51 3.52 3.30
C MET A 115 2.29 4.01 2.53
N GLN A 116 1.47 3.13 1.96
CA GLN A 116 0.21 3.50 1.34
C GLN A 116 -0.72 4.19 2.34
N ALA A 117 -0.91 3.61 3.54
CA ALA A 117 -1.73 4.20 4.60
C ALA A 117 -1.21 5.56 5.06
N LEU A 118 0.10 5.66 5.32
CA LEU A 118 0.73 6.90 5.78
C LEU A 118 0.75 8.00 4.71
N ASN A 119 0.81 7.62 3.43
CA ASN A 119 0.62 8.58 2.34
C ASN A 119 -0.77 9.21 2.32
N LEU A 120 -1.81 8.46 2.66
CA LEU A 120 -3.16 9.02 2.78
C LEU A 120 -3.24 10.04 3.94
N VAL A 121 -2.46 9.85 5.02
CA VAL A 121 -2.30 10.85 6.08
C VAL A 121 -1.64 12.13 5.54
N VAL A 122 -0.55 12.00 4.78
CA VAL A 122 0.13 13.14 4.15
C VAL A 122 -0.82 13.92 3.25
N LEU A 123 -1.58 13.22 2.41
CA LEU A 123 -2.57 13.83 1.50
C LEU A 123 -3.74 14.46 2.24
N SER A 124 -4.19 13.89 3.37
CA SER A 124 -5.25 14.50 4.19
C SER A 124 -4.77 15.78 4.88
N TYR A 125 -3.53 15.78 5.38
CA TYR A 125 -2.90 16.98 5.91
C TYR A 125 -2.79 18.09 4.85
N ASP A 126 -2.35 17.76 3.65
CA ASP A 126 -2.30 18.71 2.53
C ASP A 126 -3.67 19.35 2.25
N ARG A 127 -4.72 18.52 2.21
CA ARG A 127 -6.11 19.02 2.02
C ARG A 127 -6.56 19.91 3.18
N LEU A 128 -6.26 19.54 4.42
CA LEU A 128 -6.60 20.32 5.60
C LEU A 128 -6.03 21.73 5.51
N ILE A 129 -4.72 21.83 5.26
CA ILE A 129 -4.04 23.13 5.19
C ILE A 129 -4.53 23.96 3.99
N ALA A 130 -4.77 23.32 2.84
CA ALA A 130 -5.26 24.01 1.65
C ALA A 130 -6.64 24.64 1.84
N ILE A 131 -7.52 24.03 2.66
CA ILE A 131 -8.88 24.50 2.87
C ILE A 131 -8.99 25.46 4.07
N ILE A 132 -8.31 25.14 5.19
CA ILE A 132 -8.42 25.96 6.41
C ILE A 132 -7.54 27.21 6.34
N PHE A 133 -6.37 27.10 5.71
CA PHE A 133 -5.39 28.19 5.65
C PHE A 133 -4.94 28.51 4.21
N PRO A 134 -5.88 28.86 3.28
CA PRO A 134 -5.55 29.00 1.87
C PRO A 134 -4.48 30.07 1.61
N LEU A 135 -4.50 31.18 2.36
CA LEU A 135 -3.52 32.27 2.22
C LEU A 135 -2.12 31.90 2.75
N HIS A 136 -2.03 30.95 3.67
CA HIS A 136 -0.77 30.52 4.28
C HIS A 136 -0.31 29.14 3.76
N TYR A 137 -1.01 28.58 2.77
CA TYR A 137 -0.73 27.23 2.26
C TYR A 137 0.72 27.10 1.77
N GLN A 138 1.20 28.03 0.94
CA GLN A 138 2.55 27.98 0.37
C GLN A 138 3.66 28.11 1.43
N VAL A 139 3.37 28.79 2.55
CA VAL A 139 4.31 28.92 3.68
C VAL A 139 4.36 27.66 4.53
N LYS A 140 3.19 27.04 4.78
CA LYS A 140 3.06 25.85 5.64
C LYS A 140 3.42 24.55 4.93
N VAL A 141 3.06 24.42 3.63
CA VAL A 141 3.26 23.21 2.84
C VAL A 141 4.36 23.47 1.81
N THR A 142 5.61 23.38 2.24
CA THR A 142 6.78 23.51 1.37
C THR A 142 7.26 22.17 0.84
N HIS A 143 8.03 22.18 -0.25
CA HIS A 143 8.67 20.97 -0.79
C HIS A 143 9.54 20.27 0.25
N ARG A 144 10.35 21.05 1.00
CA ARG A 144 11.22 20.51 2.04
C ARG A 144 10.42 19.83 3.15
N PHE A 145 9.33 20.46 3.59
CA PHE A 145 8.45 19.89 4.61
C PHE A 145 7.83 18.56 4.15
N MET A 146 7.27 18.51 2.94
CA MET A 146 6.65 17.29 2.40
C MET A 146 7.65 16.16 2.22
N LEU A 147 8.84 16.45 1.69
CA LEU A 147 9.91 15.46 1.57
C LEU A 147 10.37 14.93 2.92
N SER A 148 10.54 15.82 3.91
CA SER A 148 10.94 15.43 5.28
C SER A 148 9.88 14.57 5.95
N LEU A 149 8.60 14.90 5.78
CA LEU A 149 7.48 14.13 6.34
C LEU A 149 7.40 12.73 5.71
N ILE A 150 7.53 12.65 4.39
CA ILE A 150 7.54 11.38 3.66
C ILE A 150 8.76 10.53 4.07
N ALA A 151 9.95 11.14 4.12
CA ALA A 151 11.17 10.46 4.55
C ALA A 151 11.05 9.93 5.99
N PHE A 152 10.48 10.72 6.89
CA PHE A 152 10.20 10.30 8.26
C PHE A 152 9.29 9.06 8.30
N PHE A 153 8.22 9.03 7.51
CA PHE A 153 7.33 7.86 7.45
C PHE A 153 7.99 6.63 6.82
N TRP A 154 8.86 6.79 5.82
CA TRP A 154 9.65 5.67 5.29
C TRP A 154 10.57 5.08 6.36
N VAL A 155 11.33 5.92 7.07
CA VAL A 155 12.23 5.47 8.13
C VAL A 155 11.46 4.78 9.26
N LEU A 156 10.37 5.38 9.73
CA LEU A 156 9.49 4.80 10.75
C LEU A 156 8.98 3.41 10.35
N THR A 157 8.47 3.29 9.15
CA THR A 157 7.91 2.04 8.62
C THR A 157 8.99 0.96 8.45
N ILE A 158 10.13 1.32 7.87
CA ILE A 158 11.25 0.39 7.68
C ILE A 158 11.73 -0.15 9.04
N ILE A 159 11.91 0.71 10.03
CA ILE A 159 12.33 0.30 11.37
C ILE A 159 11.28 -0.63 12.01
N ALA A 160 10.00 -0.29 11.97
CA ALA A 160 8.93 -1.10 12.55
C ALA A 160 8.85 -2.49 11.91
N VAL A 161 8.95 -2.56 10.57
CA VAL A 161 8.92 -3.84 9.85
C VAL A 161 10.21 -4.64 10.07
N LEU A 162 11.39 -4.00 10.13
CA LEU A 162 12.64 -4.68 10.48
C LEU A 162 12.61 -5.29 11.88
N ILE A 163 12.03 -4.60 12.86
CA ILE A 163 11.81 -5.15 14.21
C ILE A 163 10.91 -6.38 14.11
N THR A 164 9.81 -6.30 13.36
CA THR A 164 8.88 -7.42 13.16
C THR A 164 9.56 -8.63 12.53
N VAL A 165 10.35 -8.43 11.47
CA VAL A 165 11.14 -9.48 10.82
C VAL A 165 12.20 -10.04 11.77
N GLY A 166 12.92 -9.17 12.47
CA GLY A 166 13.94 -9.57 13.46
C GLY A 166 13.35 -10.43 14.59
N LEU A 167 12.13 -10.14 15.05
CA LEU A 167 11.45 -10.94 16.04
C LEU A 167 11.06 -12.34 15.51
N ILE A 168 10.74 -12.48 14.22
CA ILE A 168 10.49 -13.79 13.61
C ILE A 168 11.76 -14.63 13.61
N THR A 169 12.93 -14.05 13.39
CA THR A 169 14.20 -14.81 13.40
C THR A 169 14.57 -15.42 14.74
N ARG A 170 13.95 -14.98 15.84
CA ARG A 170 14.08 -15.55 17.20
C ARG A 170 13.12 -16.71 17.46
N LEU A 171 12.23 -17.02 16.54
CA LEU A 171 11.25 -18.09 16.72
C LEU A 171 11.86 -19.46 16.34
N SER A 172 11.40 -20.48 17.04
CA SER A 172 11.72 -21.88 16.82
C SER A 172 10.46 -22.59 16.28
N PHE A 173 10.58 -23.24 15.13
CA PHE A 173 9.46 -23.84 14.40
C PHE A 173 9.50 -25.36 14.49
N CYS A 174 8.70 -25.95 15.38
CA CYS A 174 8.69 -27.39 15.62
C CYS A 174 7.34 -28.06 15.32
N LYS A 175 6.30 -27.29 15.00
CA LYS A 175 4.96 -27.85 14.78
C LYS A 175 4.65 -28.06 13.31
N SER A 176 4.56 -26.99 12.54
CA SER A 176 4.21 -26.99 11.15
C SER A 176 5.01 -25.92 10.41
N VAL A 177 5.17 -26.08 9.13
CA VAL A 177 5.78 -25.11 8.22
C VAL A 177 4.76 -24.56 7.20
N VAL A 178 3.45 -24.90 7.39
CA VAL A 178 2.37 -24.50 6.49
C VAL A 178 1.80 -23.17 6.93
N ILE A 179 1.90 -22.16 6.07
CA ILE A 179 1.31 -20.83 6.26
C ILE A 179 -0.06 -20.82 5.59
N ASN A 180 -1.12 -20.64 6.38
CA ASN A 180 -2.51 -20.58 5.90
C ASN A 180 -2.84 -19.18 5.36
N SER A 181 -2.15 -18.79 4.29
CA SER A 181 -2.32 -17.52 3.61
C SER A 181 -1.94 -17.67 2.14
N TYR A 182 -2.04 -16.57 1.36
CA TYR A 182 -1.57 -16.50 -0.02
C TYR A 182 -0.16 -15.87 -0.14
N PHE A 183 0.38 -15.38 0.98
CA PHE A 183 1.71 -14.78 1.09
C PHE A 183 2.32 -15.04 2.47
N CYS A 184 3.56 -14.63 2.70
CA CYS A 184 4.25 -14.73 3.98
C CYS A 184 3.65 -13.72 4.98
N ASP A 185 2.68 -14.16 5.76
CA ASP A 185 1.92 -13.35 6.70
C ASP A 185 2.49 -13.50 8.12
N HIS A 186 2.89 -12.39 8.73
CA HIS A 186 3.43 -12.35 10.11
C HIS A 186 2.48 -13.03 11.10
N GLY A 187 1.17 -12.73 11.00
CA GLY A 187 0.16 -13.28 11.89
C GLY A 187 0.03 -14.81 11.84
N GLN A 188 0.34 -15.41 10.67
CA GLN A 188 0.34 -16.87 10.52
C GLN A 188 1.69 -17.48 10.92
N ILE A 189 2.80 -16.80 10.62
CA ILE A 189 4.16 -17.31 10.86
C ILE A 189 4.42 -17.48 12.37
N TYR A 190 4.19 -16.45 13.21
CA TYR A 190 4.52 -16.56 14.62
C TYR A 190 3.68 -17.60 15.35
N ARG A 191 2.47 -17.92 14.88
CA ARG A 191 1.60 -18.96 15.46
C ARG A 191 2.13 -20.38 15.24
N LEU A 192 3.06 -20.57 14.30
CA LEU A 192 3.73 -21.86 14.06
C LEU A 192 4.91 -22.10 15.02
N ALA A 193 5.29 -21.10 15.79
CA ALA A 193 6.39 -21.21 16.73
C ALA A 193 6.03 -22.09 17.94
N CYS A 194 7.05 -22.74 18.52
CA CYS A 194 6.93 -23.55 19.73
C CYS A 194 7.61 -22.91 20.95
N ASN A 195 8.37 -21.84 20.75
CA ASN A 195 8.92 -21.03 21.84
C ASN A 195 8.06 -19.78 22.12
N ASN A 196 8.50 -18.95 23.05
CA ASN A 196 7.78 -17.73 23.42
C ASN A 196 7.70 -16.74 22.25
N TYR A 197 6.51 -16.55 21.70
CA TYR A 197 6.19 -15.60 20.64
C TYR A 197 5.50 -14.32 21.12
N THR A 198 5.45 -14.07 22.44
CA THR A 198 4.82 -12.88 23.03
C THR A 198 5.31 -11.55 22.39
N PRO A 199 6.61 -11.34 22.11
CA PRO A 199 7.07 -10.13 21.42
C PRO A 199 6.46 -9.98 20.00
N ASN A 200 6.27 -11.08 19.28
CA ASN A 200 5.62 -11.09 17.97
C ASN A 200 4.12 -10.75 18.07
N LEU A 201 3.44 -11.23 19.13
CA LEU A 201 2.05 -10.89 19.42
C LEU A 201 1.90 -9.39 19.70
N VAL A 202 2.82 -8.82 20.49
CA VAL A 202 2.84 -7.36 20.75
C VAL A 202 2.99 -6.59 19.44
N MET A 203 3.90 -6.99 18.56
CA MET A 203 4.04 -6.35 17.23
C MET A 203 2.82 -6.56 16.34
N ALA A 204 2.13 -7.70 16.44
CA ALA A 204 0.88 -7.94 15.72
C ALA A 204 -0.27 -7.01 16.14
N ILE A 205 -0.19 -6.40 17.34
CA ILE A 205 -1.12 -5.39 17.84
C ILE A 205 -0.61 -3.98 17.52
N LEU A 206 0.67 -3.71 17.77
CA LEU A 206 1.26 -2.36 17.59
C LEU A 206 1.30 -1.94 16.12
N LEU A 207 1.64 -2.83 15.21
CA LEU A 207 1.76 -2.48 13.79
C LEU A 207 0.42 -2.04 13.20
N PRO A 208 -0.70 -2.77 13.35
CA PRO A 208 -2.01 -2.27 12.93
C PRO A 208 -2.45 -0.99 13.65
N LEU A 209 -2.08 -0.80 14.91
CA LEU A 209 -2.36 0.44 15.61
C LEU A 209 -1.70 1.63 14.92
N LEU A 210 -0.44 1.50 14.53
CA LEU A 210 0.34 2.55 13.88
C LEU A 210 -0.06 2.80 12.42
N ILE A 211 -0.40 1.74 11.66
CA ILE A 211 -0.63 1.85 10.21
C ILE A 211 -2.10 1.88 9.81
N LEU A 212 -3.01 1.49 10.69
CA LEU A 212 -4.44 1.46 10.42
C LEU A 212 -5.21 2.42 11.31
N TRP A 213 -5.21 2.19 12.63
CA TRP A 213 -6.09 2.92 13.54
C TRP A 213 -5.69 4.37 13.72
N LEU A 214 -4.41 4.66 13.94
CA LEU A 214 -3.93 6.03 14.14
C LEU A 214 -4.05 6.87 12.87
N PRO A 215 -3.66 6.40 11.67
CA PRO A 215 -3.96 7.07 10.41
C PRO A 215 -5.45 7.31 10.18
N LEU A 216 -6.30 6.32 10.43
CA LEU A 216 -7.74 6.45 10.25
C LEU A 216 -8.34 7.52 11.14
N VAL A 217 -8.01 7.55 12.44
CA VAL A 217 -8.45 8.57 13.38
C VAL A 217 -7.98 9.96 12.93
N PHE A 218 -6.71 10.09 12.54
CA PHE A 218 -6.17 11.35 12.03
C PHE A 218 -6.95 11.85 10.81
N ILE A 219 -7.21 10.98 9.83
CA ILE A 219 -7.95 11.32 8.61
C ILE A 219 -9.40 11.71 8.94
N ILE A 220 -10.07 10.97 9.82
CA ILE A 220 -11.45 11.31 10.26
C ILE A 220 -11.46 12.70 10.92
N CYS A 221 -10.55 12.98 11.86
CA CYS A 221 -10.45 14.29 12.50
C CYS A 221 -10.19 15.39 11.46
N THR A 222 -9.30 15.13 10.49
CA THR A 222 -9.02 16.05 9.38
C THR A 222 -10.27 16.40 8.60
N TYR A 223 -11.07 15.40 8.21
CA TYR A 223 -12.30 15.65 7.44
C TYR A 223 -13.43 16.28 8.27
N LEU A 224 -13.50 16.02 9.57
CA LEU A 224 -14.40 16.74 10.46
C LEU A 224 -14.02 18.22 10.53
N CYS A 225 -12.73 18.54 10.66
CA CYS A 225 -12.25 19.94 10.63
C CYS A 225 -12.54 20.62 9.28
N ILE A 226 -12.33 19.93 8.17
CA ILE A 226 -12.67 20.42 6.83
C ILE A 226 -14.17 20.69 6.71
N GLY A 227 -15.02 19.75 7.13
CA GLY A 227 -16.47 19.89 7.12
C GLY A 227 -16.94 21.09 7.93
N TYR A 228 -16.39 21.27 9.13
CA TYR A 228 -16.67 22.42 9.98
C TYR A 228 -16.22 23.74 9.33
N ALA A 229 -15.02 23.79 8.73
CA ALA A 229 -14.55 24.97 8.03
C ALA A 229 -15.46 25.32 6.82
N LEU A 230 -15.84 24.32 6.04
CA LEU A 230 -16.74 24.50 4.88
C LEU A 230 -18.14 24.94 5.28
N SER A 231 -18.65 24.53 6.45
CA SER A 231 -19.96 25.00 6.94
C SER A 231 -20.01 26.51 7.17
N LYS A 232 -18.86 27.15 7.42
CA LYS A 232 -18.73 28.59 7.60
C LYS A 232 -18.52 29.40 6.31
N VAL A 233 -18.27 28.74 5.18
CA VAL A 233 -18.12 29.41 3.89
C VAL A 233 -19.48 29.92 3.41
N ALA A 234 -19.56 31.18 2.97
CA ALA A 234 -20.83 31.85 2.67
C ALA A 234 -21.53 31.30 1.44
N THR A 235 -20.78 30.95 0.38
CA THR A 235 -21.36 30.56 -0.92
C THR A 235 -21.37 29.05 -1.14
N ILE A 236 -22.48 28.52 -1.64
CA ILE A 236 -22.64 27.10 -1.98
C ILE A 236 -21.63 26.70 -3.07
N GLN A 237 -21.36 27.60 -4.03
CA GLN A 237 -20.45 27.32 -5.13
C GLN A 237 -19.01 27.05 -4.65
N GLU A 238 -18.51 27.85 -3.68
CA GLU A 238 -17.19 27.64 -3.08
C GLU A 238 -17.13 26.35 -2.25
N ARG A 239 -18.19 26.02 -1.51
CA ARG A 239 -18.30 24.74 -0.79
C ARG A 239 -18.21 23.54 -1.73
N VAL A 240 -18.98 23.56 -2.82
CA VAL A 240 -18.99 22.49 -3.83
C VAL A 240 -17.61 22.35 -4.50
N LYS A 241 -16.97 23.47 -4.84
CA LYS A 241 -15.62 23.47 -5.42
C LYS A 241 -14.60 22.85 -4.47
N ALA A 242 -14.63 23.21 -3.19
CA ALA A 242 -13.73 22.64 -2.18
C ALA A 242 -14.01 21.15 -1.93
N LEU A 243 -15.27 20.75 -1.83
CA LEU A 243 -15.66 19.34 -1.70
C LEU A 243 -15.20 18.51 -2.90
N LYS A 244 -15.31 19.03 -4.11
CA LYS A 244 -14.87 18.35 -5.32
C LYS A 244 -13.37 18.06 -5.32
N THR A 245 -12.55 18.94 -4.74
CA THR A 245 -11.12 18.68 -4.56
C THR A 245 -10.80 17.61 -3.51
N CYS A 246 -11.69 17.43 -2.54
CA CYS A 246 -11.56 16.40 -1.51
C CYS A 246 -12.05 15.02 -1.96
N THR A 247 -12.95 14.97 -2.95
CA THR A 247 -13.62 13.71 -3.36
C THR A 247 -12.63 12.66 -3.83
N ALA A 248 -11.62 13.06 -4.60
CA ALA A 248 -10.57 12.13 -5.05
C ALA A 248 -9.88 11.45 -3.86
N HIS A 249 -9.38 12.23 -2.91
CA HIS A 249 -8.71 11.72 -1.73
C HIS A 249 -9.65 10.89 -0.85
N LEU A 250 -10.88 11.35 -0.64
CA LEU A 250 -11.87 10.61 0.16
C LEU A 250 -12.20 9.25 -0.46
N SER A 251 -12.31 9.17 -1.79
CA SER A 251 -12.51 7.90 -2.50
C SER A 251 -11.35 6.92 -2.24
N LEU A 252 -10.10 7.39 -2.28
CA LEU A 252 -8.92 6.58 -1.98
C LEU A 252 -8.94 6.06 -0.54
N VAL A 253 -9.24 6.95 0.43
CA VAL A 253 -9.34 6.62 1.85
C VAL A 253 -10.41 5.54 2.09
N VAL A 254 -11.61 5.73 1.53
CA VAL A 254 -12.73 4.80 1.69
C VAL A 254 -12.37 3.42 1.14
N ILE A 255 -11.84 3.35 -0.09
CA ILE A 255 -11.46 2.08 -0.73
C ILE A 255 -10.39 1.37 0.11
N TYR A 256 -9.34 2.08 0.51
CA TYR A 256 -8.23 1.50 1.25
C TYR A 256 -8.64 1.02 2.65
N PHE A 257 -9.27 1.89 3.43
CA PHE A 257 -9.57 1.58 4.84
C PHE A 257 -10.74 0.61 5.01
N ILE A 258 -11.76 0.60 4.13
CA ILE A 258 -12.84 -0.39 4.21
C ILE A 258 -12.29 -1.81 4.08
N LEU A 259 -11.45 -2.08 3.07
CA LEU A 259 -10.86 -3.39 2.86
C LEU A 259 -9.98 -3.82 4.04
N LEU A 260 -9.17 -2.90 4.58
CA LEU A 260 -8.36 -3.16 5.77
C LEU A 260 -9.21 -3.43 7.01
N LEU A 261 -10.23 -2.63 7.26
CA LEU A 261 -11.13 -2.81 8.41
C LEU A 261 -11.83 -4.17 8.36
N ILE A 262 -12.32 -4.58 7.18
CA ILE A 262 -12.90 -5.92 6.99
C ILE A 262 -11.88 -6.99 7.39
N THR A 263 -10.62 -6.85 6.93
CA THR A 263 -9.56 -7.79 7.30
C THR A 263 -9.36 -7.89 8.81
N PHE A 264 -9.23 -6.75 9.51
CA PHE A 264 -8.87 -6.75 10.92
C PHE A 264 -10.05 -7.08 11.85
N ILE A 265 -11.26 -6.60 11.54
CA ILE A 265 -12.44 -6.81 12.40
C ILE A 265 -13.00 -8.22 12.24
N LEU A 266 -13.02 -8.76 11.03
CA LEU A 266 -13.63 -10.05 10.74
C LEU A 266 -12.64 -11.21 10.61
N MET A 267 -11.35 -10.96 10.79
CA MET A 267 -10.25 -11.90 10.53
C MET A 267 -10.46 -13.29 11.18
N GLU A 268 -10.93 -13.33 12.41
CA GLU A 268 -11.13 -14.58 13.15
C GLU A 268 -12.45 -15.30 12.80
N LYS A 269 -13.43 -14.56 12.27
CA LYS A 269 -14.77 -15.07 11.94
C LYS A 269 -14.92 -15.47 10.46
N MET A 270 -13.99 -15.03 9.59
CA MET A 270 -14.06 -15.29 8.16
C MET A 270 -13.58 -16.70 7.82
N HIS A 271 -14.27 -17.31 6.84
CA HIS A 271 -13.74 -18.51 6.18
C HIS A 271 -12.35 -18.23 5.58
N PRO A 272 -11.36 -19.16 5.68
CA PRO A 272 -9.99 -18.93 5.21
C PRO A 272 -9.90 -18.39 3.78
N ASN A 273 -10.69 -18.93 2.85
CA ASN A 273 -10.72 -18.45 1.47
C ASN A 273 -11.24 -17.00 1.35
N ALA A 274 -12.28 -16.63 2.10
CA ALA A 274 -12.80 -15.26 2.10
C ALA A 274 -11.77 -14.27 2.66
N ARG A 275 -11.02 -14.68 3.69
CA ARG A 275 -9.91 -13.88 4.22
C ARG A 275 -8.82 -13.67 3.17
N ILE A 276 -8.43 -14.71 2.44
CA ILE A 276 -7.41 -14.63 1.39
C ILE A 276 -7.88 -13.71 0.26
N ILE A 277 -9.15 -13.83 -0.17
CA ILE A 277 -9.73 -12.92 -1.18
C ILE A 277 -9.64 -11.48 -0.69
N ASN A 278 -10.14 -11.19 0.51
CA ASN A 278 -10.13 -9.83 1.03
C ASN A 278 -8.72 -9.25 1.17
N LEU A 279 -7.75 -10.03 1.69
CA LEU A 279 -6.35 -9.61 1.78
C LEU A 279 -5.74 -9.34 0.40
N SER A 280 -6.00 -10.19 -0.59
CA SER A 280 -5.47 -9.99 -1.93
C SER A 280 -6.10 -8.77 -2.62
N LEU A 281 -7.40 -8.53 -2.43
CA LEU A 281 -8.06 -7.33 -2.93
C LEU A 281 -7.52 -6.06 -2.26
N THR A 282 -7.29 -6.09 -0.94
CA THR A 282 -6.68 -4.97 -0.20
C THR A 282 -5.30 -4.59 -0.76
N SER A 283 -4.55 -5.57 -1.22
CA SER A 283 -3.18 -5.35 -1.70
C SER A 283 -3.10 -4.90 -3.16
N VAL A 284 -4.11 -5.20 -4.00
CA VAL A 284 -4.06 -4.92 -5.45
C VAL A 284 -5.07 -3.90 -5.94
N PHE A 285 -6.23 -3.77 -5.29
CA PHE A 285 -7.27 -2.84 -5.73
C PHE A 285 -6.89 -1.37 -5.54
N PRO A 286 -6.42 -0.92 -4.35
CA PRO A 286 -5.99 0.46 -4.19
C PRO A 286 -4.90 0.87 -5.19
N PRO A 287 -3.79 0.10 -5.38
CA PRO A 287 -2.79 0.41 -6.39
C PRO A 287 -3.30 0.50 -7.83
N MET A 288 -4.33 -0.28 -8.18
CA MET A 288 -4.96 -0.21 -9.50
C MET A 288 -5.86 1.01 -9.64
N LEU A 289 -6.66 1.32 -8.60
CA LEU A 289 -7.68 2.37 -8.66
C LEU A 289 -7.10 3.77 -8.46
N ASN A 290 -6.01 3.90 -7.70
CA ASN A 290 -5.40 5.19 -7.39
C ASN A 290 -5.05 6.01 -8.66
N PRO A 291 -4.33 5.47 -9.67
CA PRO A 291 -4.06 6.20 -10.90
C PRO A 291 -5.33 6.59 -11.66
N ILE A 292 -6.33 5.71 -11.68
CA ILE A 292 -7.61 5.95 -12.37
C ILE A 292 -8.34 7.13 -11.71
N ILE A 293 -8.42 7.11 -10.37
CA ILE A 293 -9.07 8.18 -9.60
C ILE A 293 -8.34 9.51 -9.81
N TYR A 294 -7.01 9.51 -9.81
CA TYR A 294 -6.23 10.74 -10.07
C TYR A 294 -6.49 11.30 -11.47
N VAL A 295 -6.48 10.46 -12.50
CA VAL A 295 -6.72 10.91 -13.88
C VAL A 295 -8.17 11.38 -14.06
N LEU A 296 -9.15 10.74 -13.44
CA LEU A 296 -10.56 11.11 -13.60
C LEU A 296 -10.96 12.34 -12.79
N GLN A 297 -10.43 12.49 -11.58
CA GLN A 297 -10.89 13.50 -10.63
C GLN A 297 -9.95 14.72 -10.49
N THR A 298 -8.68 14.61 -10.91
CA THR A 298 -7.71 15.70 -10.83
C THR A 298 -7.55 16.35 -12.18
N GLN A 299 -8.10 17.56 -12.32
CA GLN A 299 -8.12 18.29 -13.61
C GLN A 299 -6.71 18.56 -14.13
N GLU A 300 -5.77 18.93 -13.26
CA GLU A 300 -4.38 19.24 -13.61
C GLU A 300 -3.69 18.02 -14.24
N ILE A 301 -3.83 16.81 -13.65
CA ILE A 301 -3.26 15.58 -14.22
C ILE A 301 -3.92 15.26 -15.55
N LYS A 302 -5.26 15.40 -15.65
CA LYS A 302 -6.00 15.15 -16.87
C LYS A 302 -5.54 16.04 -18.02
N GLU A 303 -5.30 17.33 -17.76
CA GLU A 303 -4.80 18.29 -18.74
C GLU A 303 -3.36 17.98 -19.15
N SER A 304 -2.49 17.65 -18.20
CA SER A 304 -1.10 17.26 -18.45
C SER A 304 -1.01 16.00 -19.29
N VAL A 305 -1.83 14.99 -19.00
CA VAL A 305 -1.92 13.77 -19.82
C VAL A 305 -2.34 14.11 -21.25
N LYS A 306 -3.40 14.92 -21.45
CA LYS A 306 -3.84 15.35 -22.79
C LYS A 306 -2.75 16.11 -23.55
N LYS A 307 -2.02 17.00 -22.86
CA LYS A 307 -0.92 17.79 -23.44
C LYS A 307 0.21 16.88 -23.91
N LEU A 308 0.64 15.92 -23.11
CA LEU A 308 1.70 14.97 -23.47
C LEU A 308 1.31 14.09 -24.66
N PHE A 309 0.05 13.64 -24.73
CA PHE A 309 -0.45 12.90 -25.90
C PHE A 309 -0.44 13.75 -27.17
N LYS A 310 -0.87 15.02 -27.11
CA LYS A 310 -0.82 15.93 -28.27
C LYS A 310 0.61 16.17 -28.76
N PHE A 311 1.56 16.38 -27.86
CA PHE A 311 2.98 16.54 -28.22
C PHE A 311 3.54 15.30 -28.93
N ARG A 312 3.24 14.10 -28.46
CA ARG A 312 3.69 12.86 -29.10
C ARG A 312 3.08 12.65 -30.50
N VAL A 313 1.83 13.02 -30.70
CA VAL A 313 1.17 12.92 -32.01
C VAL A 313 1.79 13.91 -32.99
N LEU A 314 2.00 15.16 -32.57
CA LEU A 314 2.65 16.20 -33.41
C LEU A 314 4.10 15.83 -33.79
N SER A 315 4.90 15.35 -32.83
CA SER A 315 6.28 14.94 -33.12
C SER A 315 6.36 13.75 -34.10
N ARG A 316 5.41 12.81 -34.06
CA ARG A 316 5.34 11.71 -35.02
C ARG A 316 4.92 12.15 -36.43
N ILE A 317 4.10 13.19 -36.53
CA ILE A 317 3.69 13.77 -37.84
C ILE A 317 4.85 14.50 -38.46
N THR A 318 5.60 15.29 -37.68
CA THR A 318 6.78 16.05 -38.20
C THR A 318 7.90 15.12 -38.65
N VAL A 319 8.17 14.02 -37.93
CA VAL A 319 9.17 13.02 -38.35
C VAL A 319 8.74 12.25 -39.60
N LYS A 320 7.44 12.01 -39.81
CA LYS A 320 6.94 11.37 -41.03
C LYS A 320 6.93 12.30 -42.24
N GLN A 321 6.96 13.62 -42.05
CA GLN A 321 7.05 14.61 -43.15
C GLN A 321 8.49 14.93 -43.52
N SER A 322 9.48 14.50 -42.71
CA SER A 322 10.92 14.71 -42.97
C SER A 322 11.65 13.46 -43.50
N LEU A 323 10.91 12.37 -43.75
CA LEU A 323 11.35 11.14 -44.43
C LEU A 323 10.66 11.03 -45.80
#